data_9386654d3ec9ca2ecebe3b544ca5260c
#
_entry.id   9386654d3ec9ca2ecebe3b544ca5260c
#
_cell.length_a   1.000
_cell.length_b   1.000
_cell.length_c   1.000
_cell.angle_alpha   90.00
_cell.angle_beta   90.00
_cell.angle_gamma   90.00
#
_symmetry.space_group_name_H-M   'P 1'
#
loop_
_entity.id
_entity.type
_entity.pdbx_description
1 polymer ?
#
loop_
_entity_poly.entity_id
_entity_poly.type
_entity_poly.pdbx_seq_one_letter_code
_entity_poly.pdbx_strand_id
1 'polypeptide(L)'
;MTTAEPDLPEPSREGTIEFRGFDTWFRITGDLRSGRTPLVVLHGGPGVPHNYTLRMAKLAERGRAVVHYDQLGCGNSTHLPDRGPEFWNVELFLDELDNLLGSLDIAGDYSVLGQSWGGMLGAEHGARRPDGLRSLVIANSPASMELWLAEANRLRGLLPEEVQATLLAHEKAETTDSAEYAAAEEVFYDRHVCRVVPNPPEVSASFSKLAEDPTVYHTMNGPSEFHVIGTLAGWSIVDRAGRISVPTLLINGHHDEATDACVQPFADAIPHVRWEKFAESSHLPHVEEEQRFLSVVGDFLESCDLPKPSPDLRN
;
A
#
# COMPACT_ATOMS: atom_id res chain seq x y z
N MET A 1 18.31 7.34 -21.70
CA MET A 1 19.21 7.01 -20.58
C MET A 1 18.69 5.72 -20.02
N THR A 2 19.45 4.63 -20.03
CA THR A 2 19.09 3.39 -19.34
C THR A 2 19.03 3.71 -17.86
N THR A 3 17.85 3.67 -17.26
CA THR A 3 17.71 3.71 -15.80
C THR A 3 18.45 2.50 -15.25
N ALA A 4 19.52 2.75 -14.47
CA ALA A 4 20.21 1.67 -13.78
C ALA A 4 19.18 0.95 -12.89
N GLU A 5 19.27 -0.39 -12.82
CA GLU A 5 18.49 -1.13 -11.84
C GLU A 5 18.73 -0.55 -10.45
N PRO A 6 17.70 -0.37 -9.62
CA PRO A 6 17.88 0.14 -8.28
C PRO A 6 18.81 -0.80 -7.51
N ASP A 7 19.81 -0.25 -6.84
CA ASP A 7 20.66 -0.98 -5.89
C ASP A 7 19.81 -1.37 -4.68
N LEU A 8 19.24 -2.58 -4.72
CA LEU A 8 18.35 -3.10 -3.69
C LEU A 8 19.10 -4.09 -2.79
N PRO A 9 18.89 -4.04 -1.49
CA PRO A 9 19.47 -5.03 -0.59
C PRO A 9 18.99 -6.45 -0.93
N GLU A 10 19.93 -7.40 -0.94
CA GLU A 10 19.59 -8.80 -1.15
C GLU A 10 18.72 -9.35 -0.01
N PRO A 11 17.75 -10.23 -0.31
CA PRO A 11 16.95 -10.86 0.73
C PRO A 11 17.80 -11.83 1.55
N SER A 12 17.59 -11.86 2.85
CA SER A 12 18.17 -12.86 3.73
C SER A 12 17.39 -14.18 3.69
N ARG A 13 16.09 -14.11 3.33
CA ARG A 13 15.20 -15.27 3.23
C ARG A 13 14.03 -14.98 2.30
N GLU A 14 13.67 -15.95 1.49
CA GLU A 14 12.42 -16.01 0.73
C GLU A 14 11.77 -17.37 0.93
N GLY A 15 10.46 -17.46 0.74
CA GLY A 15 9.72 -18.71 0.86
C GLY A 15 8.22 -18.52 0.78
N THR A 16 7.49 -19.58 1.09
CA THR A 16 6.03 -19.56 1.17
C THR A 16 5.58 -19.99 2.57
N ILE A 17 4.38 -19.53 2.94
CA ILE A 17 3.66 -19.88 4.17
C ILE A 17 2.28 -20.36 3.75
N GLU A 18 1.89 -21.54 4.26
CA GLU A 18 0.54 -22.06 4.00
C GLU A 18 -0.52 -21.20 4.70
N PHE A 19 -1.54 -20.81 3.95
CA PHE A 19 -2.73 -20.09 4.42
C PHE A 19 -4.00 -20.69 3.78
N ARG A 20 -4.85 -21.33 4.56
CA ARG A 20 -6.12 -21.94 4.12
C ARG A 20 -5.97 -22.94 2.94
N GLY A 21 -4.85 -23.66 2.87
CA GLY A 21 -4.54 -24.60 1.79
C GLY A 21 -3.91 -23.96 0.54
N PHE A 22 -3.52 -22.69 0.63
CA PHE A 22 -2.83 -21.93 -0.41
C PHE A 22 -1.48 -21.44 0.11
N ASP A 23 -0.58 -21.03 -0.78
CA ASP A 23 0.73 -20.50 -0.45
C ASP A 23 0.74 -18.97 -0.55
N THR A 24 1.12 -18.29 0.54
CA THR A 24 1.49 -16.87 0.58
C THR A 24 3.00 -16.75 0.50
N TRP A 25 3.51 -16.13 -0.55
CA TRP A 25 4.94 -15.87 -0.72
C TRP A 25 5.40 -14.67 0.11
N PHE A 26 6.60 -14.75 0.67
CA PHE A 26 7.24 -13.68 1.41
C PHE A 26 8.73 -13.55 1.11
N ARG A 27 9.27 -12.35 1.38
CA ARG A 27 10.69 -12.00 1.31
C ARG A 27 11.08 -11.21 2.55
N ILE A 28 12.20 -11.58 3.16
CA ILE A 28 12.77 -10.88 4.32
C ILE A 28 14.11 -10.27 3.90
N THR A 29 14.29 -8.97 4.16
CA THR A 29 15.56 -8.28 4.05
C THR A 29 16.01 -7.89 5.46
N GLY A 30 17.27 -8.22 5.83
CA GLY A 30 17.77 -8.05 7.20
C GLY A 30 17.52 -9.27 8.09
N ASP A 31 17.63 -9.10 9.41
CA ASP A 31 17.55 -10.18 10.40
C ASP A 31 16.38 -9.95 11.37
N LEU A 32 15.40 -10.86 11.39
CA LEU A 32 14.27 -10.84 12.34
C LEU A 32 14.72 -10.94 13.81
N ARG A 33 15.95 -11.42 14.06
CA ARG A 33 16.55 -11.56 15.39
C ARG A 33 17.45 -10.39 15.77
N SER A 34 17.43 -9.30 15.00
CA SER A 34 18.27 -8.12 15.25
C SER A 34 18.00 -7.41 16.58
N GLY A 35 16.90 -7.74 17.24
CA GLY A 35 16.43 -7.05 18.47
C GLY A 35 15.70 -5.72 18.19
N ARG A 36 15.54 -5.34 16.92
CA ARG A 36 14.69 -4.21 16.50
C ARG A 36 13.35 -4.72 16.01
N THR A 37 12.29 -3.96 16.25
CA THR A 37 10.95 -4.25 15.74
C THR A 37 10.96 -4.39 14.21
N PRO A 38 10.59 -5.55 13.64
CA PRO A 38 10.53 -5.75 12.20
C PRO A 38 9.42 -4.91 11.57
N LEU A 39 9.60 -4.54 10.30
CA LEU A 39 8.62 -3.84 9.48
C LEU A 39 7.97 -4.82 8.50
N VAL A 40 6.64 -4.88 8.48
CA VAL A 40 5.88 -5.61 7.47
C VAL A 40 5.30 -4.61 6.47
N VAL A 41 5.57 -4.81 5.20
CA VAL A 41 5.11 -3.96 4.10
C VAL A 41 3.90 -4.60 3.42
N LEU A 42 2.78 -3.87 3.42
CA LEU A 42 1.53 -4.25 2.75
C LEU A 42 1.46 -3.50 1.41
N HIS A 43 1.47 -4.25 0.31
CA HIS A 43 1.37 -3.67 -1.02
C HIS A 43 -0.06 -3.21 -1.36
N GLY A 44 -0.19 -2.42 -2.41
CA GLY A 44 -1.43 -1.84 -2.91
C GLY A 44 -2.23 -2.72 -3.87
N GLY A 45 -3.09 -2.07 -4.60
CA GLY A 45 -4.06 -2.65 -5.54
C GLY A 45 -5.49 -2.58 -5.01
N PRO A 46 -6.06 -3.64 -4.41
CA PRO A 46 -5.47 -4.95 -4.07
C PRO A 46 -5.01 -5.75 -5.31
N GLY A 47 -4.00 -6.60 -5.13
CA GLY A 47 -3.51 -7.46 -6.22
C GLY A 47 -2.35 -6.89 -7.06
N VAL A 48 -1.80 -5.72 -6.70
CA VAL A 48 -0.54 -5.20 -7.28
C VAL A 48 0.64 -5.72 -6.46
N PRO A 49 1.44 -6.70 -6.97
CA PRO A 49 2.42 -7.38 -6.13
C PRO A 49 3.58 -6.50 -5.68
N HIS A 50 4.34 -6.99 -4.72
CA HIS A 50 5.37 -6.29 -3.94
C HIS A 50 6.43 -5.52 -4.72
N ASN A 51 6.68 -5.83 -6.00
CA ASN A 51 7.86 -5.35 -6.74
C ASN A 51 8.05 -3.83 -6.64
N TYR A 52 7.01 -3.03 -6.81
CA TYR A 52 7.09 -1.58 -6.75
C TYR A 52 7.44 -1.02 -5.36
N THR A 53 7.26 -1.83 -4.29
CA THR A 53 7.59 -1.45 -2.91
C THR A 53 9.03 -1.84 -2.51
N LEU A 54 9.77 -2.52 -3.37
CA LEU A 54 11.09 -3.07 -3.06
C LEU A 54 12.12 -2.03 -2.57
N ARG A 55 12.00 -0.76 -2.97
CA ARG A 55 12.87 0.30 -2.44
C ARG A 55 12.75 0.47 -0.92
N MET A 56 11.60 0.10 -0.34
CA MET A 56 11.40 0.10 1.11
C MET A 56 12.28 -0.93 1.83
N ALA A 57 12.81 -1.96 1.13
CA ALA A 57 13.77 -2.89 1.69
C ALA A 57 15.04 -2.22 2.22
N LYS A 58 15.41 -1.04 1.68
CA LYS A 58 16.54 -0.23 2.18
C LYS A 58 16.37 0.24 3.62
N LEU A 59 15.16 0.22 4.18
CA LEU A 59 14.95 0.45 5.61
C LEU A 59 15.65 -0.61 6.48
N ALA A 60 16.00 -1.77 5.91
CA ALA A 60 16.80 -2.79 6.60
C ALA A 60 18.24 -2.34 6.89
N GLU A 61 18.78 -1.39 6.14
CA GLU A 61 20.11 -0.82 6.39
C GLU A 61 20.21 -0.11 7.76
N ARG A 62 19.04 0.24 8.33
CA ARG A 62 18.94 0.78 9.70
C ARG A 62 18.90 -0.30 10.78
N GLY A 63 19.15 -1.58 10.43
CA GLY A 63 19.30 -2.70 11.35
C GLY A 63 18.00 -3.39 11.76
N ARG A 64 16.85 -3.08 11.14
CA ARG A 64 15.60 -3.84 11.31
C ARG A 64 15.38 -4.81 10.15
N ALA A 65 14.62 -5.87 10.36
CA ALA A 65 14.13 -6.66 9.25
C ALA A 65 12.95 -5.97 8.55
N VAL A 66 12.91 -6.09 7.22
CA VAL A 66 11.77 -5.65 6.40
C VAL A 66 11.19 -6.88 5.70
N VAL A 67 9.91 -7.13 5.93
CA VAL A 67 9.16 -8.25 5.36
C VAL A 67 8.25 -7.72 4.27
N HIS A 68 8.46 -8.17 3.03
CA HIS A 68 7.50 -8.02 1.93
C HIS A 68 6.79 -9.35 1.73
N TYR A 69 5.56 -9.33 1.30
CA TYR A 69 4.85 -10.52 0.85
C TYR A 69 3.91 -10.17 -0.29
N ASP A 70 3.62 -11.13 -1.13
CA ASP A 70 2.54 -11.02 -2.11
C ASP A 70 1.26 -11.54 -1.45
N GLN A 71 0.24 -10.71 -1.37
CA GLN A 71 -1.06 -11.13 -0.86
C GLN A 71 -1.65 -12.19 -1.78
N LEU A 72 -2.51 -13.05 -1.24
CA LEU A 72 -3.15 -14.12 -2.01
C LEU A 72 -3.80 -13.58 -3.29
N GLY A 73 -3.64 -14.31 -4.38
CA GLY A 73 -4.20 -13.94 -5.68
C GLY A 73 -3.30 -13.06 -6.55
N CYS A 74 -2.06 -12.76 -6.14
CA CYS A 74 -1.15 -11.98 -6.96
C CYS A 74 0.33 -12.39 -6.83
N GLY A 75 1.14 -11.95 -7.76
CA GLY A 75 2.60 -12.08 -7.73
C GLY A 75 3.10 -13.51 -7.65
N ASN A 76 3.84 -13.83 -6.59
CA ASN A 76 4.41 -15.15 -6.36
C ASN A 76 3.54 -16.03 -5.43
N SER A 77 2.44 -15.50 -4.90
CA SER A 77 1.46 -16.23 -4.10
C SER A 77 0.52 -17.05 -4.97
N THR A 78 -0.27 -17.94 -4.38
CA THR A 78 -1.23 -18.75 -5.13
C THR A 78 -2.27 -17.86 -5.81
N HIS A 79 -2.43 -18.04 -7.12
CA HIS A 79 -3.45 -17.38 -7.93
C HIS A 79 -4.75 -18.18 -7.92
N LEU A 80 -5.89 -17.49 -7.84
CA LEU A 80 -7.23 -18.09 -7.71
C LEU A 80 -8.23 -17.42 -8.66
N PRO A 81 -8.03 -17.52 -9.98
CA PRO A 81 -8.82 -16.79 -10.97
C PRO A 81 -10.30 -17.21 -11.01
N ASP A 82 -10.62 -18.41 -10.50
CA ASP A 82 -11.99 -18.92 -10.47
C ASP A 82 -12.81 -18.49 -9.23
N ARG A 83 -12.21 -17.70 -8.31
CA ARG A 83 -12.90 -17.24 -7.10
C ARG A 83 -13.72 -15.99 -7.37
N GLY A 84 -14.98 -16.02 -6.93
CA GLY A 84 -15.92 -14.92 -7.08
C GLY A 84 -15.77 -13.81 -6.01
N PRO A 85 -16.58 -12.74 -6.13
CA PRO A 85 -16.50 -11.56 -5.26
C PRO A 85 -16.69 -11.85 -3.76
N GLU A 86 -17.41 -12.89 -3.41
CA GLU A 86 -17.64 -13.31 -2.02
C GLU A 86 -16.38 -13.80 -1.33
N PHE A 87 -15.40 -14.28 -2.10
CA PHE A 87 -14.12 -14.75 -1.58
C PHE A 87 -13.17 -13.58 -1.27
N TRP A 88 -13.12 -12.57 -2.16
CA TRP A 88 -12.20 -11.45 -2.07
C TRP A 88 -12.78 -10.33 -1.21
N ASN A 89 -12.32 -10.23 0.03
CA ASN A 89 -12.78 -9.23 0.99
C ASN A 89 -11.68 -8.86 2.00
N VAL A 90 -11.88 -7.76 2.72
CA VAL A 90 -10.91 -7.22 3.69
C VAL A 90 -10.53 -8.25 4.77
N GLU A 91 -11.50 -9.04 5.24
CA GLU A 91 -11.28 -10.03 6.30
C GLU A 91 -10.32 -11.14 5.86
N LEU A 92 -10.40 -11.59 4.60
CA LEU A 92 -9.47 -12.58 4.04
C LEU A 92 -8.02 -12.13 4.18
N PHE A 93 -7.73 -10.88 3.79
CA PHE A 93 -6.37 -10.33 3.81
C PHE A 93 -5.89 -9.97 5.22
N LEU A 94 -6.80 -9.64 6.14
CA LEU A 94 -6.47 -9.49 7.55
C LEU A 94 -6.11 -10.82 8.21
N ASP A 95 -6.85 -11.89 7.92
CA ASP A 95 -6.53 -13.24 8.38
C ASP A 95 -5.20 -13.74 7.77
N GLU A 96 -4.92 -13.40 6.51
CA GLU A 96 -3.65 -13.71 5.86
C GLU A 96 -2.48 -13.00 6.53
N LEU A 97 -2.62 -11.70 6.85
CA LEU A 97 -1.63 -10.93 7.60
C LEU A 97 -1.37 -11.54 8.98
N ASP A 98 -2.41 -11.88 9.71
CA ASP A 98 -2.29 -12.52 11.03
C ASP A 98 -1.57 -13.88 10.93
N ASN A 99 -1.86 -14.68 9.89
CA ASN A 99 -1.16 -15.93 9.60
C ASN A 99 0.32 -15.72 9.27
N LEU A 100 0.66 -14.71 8.47
CA LEU A 100 2.03 -14.33 8.14
C LEU A 100 2.82 -13.97 9.41
N LEU A 101 2.26 -13.07 10.24
CA LEU A 101 2.86 -12.62 11.49
C LEU A 101 3.13 -13.79 12.45
N GLY A 102 2.17 -14.70 12.60
CA GLY A 102 2.29 -15.90 13.44
C GLY A 102 3.34 -16.87 12.92
N SER A 103 3.33 -17.14 11.61
CA SER A 103 4.26 -18.11 10.97
C SER A 103 5.70 -17.62 10.95
N LEU A 104 5.93 -16.31 10.96
CA LEU A 104 7.26 -15.70 11.07
C LEU A 104 7.71 -15.49 12.53
N ASP A 105 6.88 -15.83 13.52
CA ASP A 105 7.12 -15.64 14.95
C ASP A 105 7.39 -14.17 15.34
N ILE A 106 6.65 -13.24 14.69
CA ILE A 106 6.75 -11.79 14.92
C ILE A 106 5.44 -11.17 15.41
N ALA A 107 4.38 -11.95 15.64
CA ALA A 107 3.06 -11.45 16.04
C ALA A 107 3.06 -10.65 17.36
N GLY A 108 4.10 -10.84 18.21
CA GLY A 108 4.24 -10.13 19.48
C GLY A 108 4.95 -8.78 19.41
N ASP A 109 5.64 -8.45 18.30
CA ASP A 109 6.42 -7.22 18.14
C ASP A 109 6.70 -6.94 16.66
N TYR A 110 5.94 -6.02 16.05
CA TYR A 110 6.09 -5.63 14.65
C TYR A 110 5.54 -4.23 14.40
N SER A 111 5.98 -3.61 13.31
CA SER A 111 5.39 -2.39 12.74
C SER A 111 4.84 -2.71 11.35
N VAL A 112 3.86 -1.94 10.90
CA VAL A 112 3.25 -2.09 9.57
C VAL A 112 3.44 -0.81 8.77
N LEU A 113 3.80 -0.95 7.49
CA LEU A 113 3.74 0.08 6.48
C LEU A 113 2.84 -0.41 5.35
N GLY A 114 1.70 0.21 5.21
CA GLY A 114 0.78 -0.06 4.11
C GLY A 114 0.76 1.08 3.09
N GLN A 115 0.86 0.74 1.80
CA GLN A 115 0.77 1.70 0.71
C GLN A 115 -0.54 1.46 -0.07
N SER A 116 -1.29 2.53 -0.37
CA SER A 116 -2.56 2.46 -1.10
C SER A 116 -3.56 1.50 -0.43
N TRP A 117 -4.07 0.48 -1.12
CA TRP A 117 -4.85 -0.59 -0.50
C TRP A 117 -4.16 -1.18 0.74
N GLY A 118 -2.84 -1.37 0.70
CA GLY A 118 -2.09 -1.83 1.88
C GLY A 118 -2.24 -0.90 3.08
N GLY A 119 -2.41 0.41 2.87
CA GLY A 119 -2.70 1.38 3.93
C GLY A 119 -4.13 1.26 4.46
N MET A 120 -5.12 0.96 3.60
CA MET A 120 -6.49 0.63 4.02
C MET A 120 -6.49 -0.63 4.90
N LEU A 121 -5.80 -1.69 4.46
CA LEU A 121 -5.64 -2.94 5.21
C LEU A 121 -4.90 -2.71 6.53
N GLY A 122 -3.82 -1.93 6.52
CA GLY A 122 -3.07 -1.55 7.73
C GLY A 122 -3.91 -0.76 8.73
N ALA A 123 -4.79 0.13 8.26
CA ALA A 123 -5.71 0.89 9.09
C ALA A 123 -6.78 -0.02 9.74
N GLU A 124 -7.37 -0.96 8.98
CA GLU A 124 -8.28 -1.96 9.52
C GLU A 124 -7.60 -2.84 10.58
N HIS A 125 -6.37 -3.30 10.30
CA HIS A 125 -5.57 -4.05 11.25
C HIS A 125 -5.28 -3.24 12.52
N GLY A 126 -4.84 -1.99 12.39
CA GLY A 126 -4.59 -1.09 13.52
C GLY A 126 -5.84 -0.80 14.36
N ALA A 127 -7.02 -0.69 13.73
CA ALA A 127 -8.29 -0.48 14.42
C ALA A 127 -8.76 -1.72 15.21
N ARG A 128 -8.26 -2.92 14.89
CA ARG A 128 -8.43 -4.15 15.70
C ARG A 128 -7.59 -4.13 16.99
N ARG A 129 -6.58 -3.27 17.07
CA ARG A 129 -5.69 -3.08 18.23
C ARG A 129 -4.92 -4.34 18.63
N PRO A 130 -4.20 -5.00 17.70
CA PRO A 130 -3.41 -6.18 18.07
C PRO A 130 -2.27 -5.77 19.02
N ASP A 131 -2.04 -6.58 20.05
CA ASP A 131 -1.08 -6.27 21.14
C ASP A 131 0.36 -6.10 20.64
N GLY A 132 0.74 -6.79 19.57
CA GLY A 132 2.11 -6.76 19.04
C GLY A 132 2.40 -5.59 18.09
N LEU A 133 1.41 -4.85 17.61
CA LEU A 133 1.60 -3.71 16.71
C LEU A 133 2.22 -2.52 17.46
N ARG A 134 3.41 -2.09 17.04
CA ARG A 134 4.16 -0.97 17.65
C ARG A 134 3.90 0.37 17.01
N SER A 135 3.82 0.40 15.69
CA SER A 135 3.55 1.60 14.92
C SER A 135 2.95 1.26 13.56
N LEU A 136 2.30 2.26 12.97
CA LEU A 136 1.63 2.13 11.67
C LEU A 136 2.06 3.27 10.75
N VAL A 137 2.42 2.95 9.51
CA VAL A 137 2.58 3.93 8.44
C VAL A 137 1.46 3.69 7.43
N ILE A 138 0.63 4.70 7.20
CA ILE A 138 -0.42 4.72 6.17
C ILE A 138 0.07 5.65 5.06
N ALA A 139 0.52 5.07 3.96
CA ALA A 139 1.09 5.82 2.85
C ALA A 139 0.14 5.83 1.65
N ASN A 140 -0.18 7.03 1.14
CA ASN A 140 -0.92 7.22 -0.12
C ASN A 140 -2.24 6.42 -0.14
N SER A 141 -3.05 6.57 0.90
CA SER A 141 -4.21 5.71 1.15
C SER A 141 -5.42 6.53 1.60
N PRO A 142 -6.62 6.25 1.08
CA PRO A 142 -7.83 6.95 1.50
C PRO A 142 -8.40 6.38 2.80
N ALA A 143 -9.15 7.21 3.54
CA ALA A 143 -9.96 6.76 4.66
C ALA A 143 -11.33 6.23 4.24
N SER A 144 -11.77 6.52 3.01
CA SER A 144 -12.98 5.95 2.40
C SER A 144 -12.91 5.99 0.87
N MET A 145 -13.57 5.04 0.24
CA MET A 145 -13.67 4.99 -1.22
C MET A 145 -14.63 6.04 -1.79
N GLU A 146 -15.55 6.57 -0.99
CA GLU A 146 -16.36 7.73 -1.40
C GLU A 146 -15.50 8.97 -1.63
N LEU A 147 -14.58 9.27 -0.69
CA LEU A 147 -13.62 10.36 -0.83
C LEU A 147 -12.65 10.12 -1.98
N TRP A 148 -12.14 8.88 -2.10
CA TRP A 148 -11.30 8.49 -3.21
C TRP A 148 -11.94 8.78 -4.57
N LEU A 149 -13.16 8.28 -4.80
CA LEU A 149 -13.88 8.47 -6.05
C LEU A 149 -14.19 9.95 -6.33
N ALA A 150 -14.56 10.73 -5.30
CA ALA A 150 -14.80 12.15 -5.44
C ALA A 150 -13.54 12.88 -5.93
N GLU A 151 -12.39 12.60 -5.31
CA GLU A 151 -11.12 13.24 -5.66
C GLU A 151 -10.55 12.73 -6.99
N ALA A 152 -10.61 11.42 -7.26
CA ALA A 152 -10.20 10.86 -8.55
C ALA A 152 -11.00 11.48 -9.71
N ASN A 153 -12.32 11.64 -9.55
CA ASN A 153 -13.16 12.31 -10.55
C ASN A 153 -12.81 13.81 -10.69
N ARG A 154 -12.49 14.48 -9.60
CA ARG A 154 -12.02 15.89 -9.65
C ARG A 154 -10.71 15.99 -10.43
N LEU A 155 -9.76 15.11 -10.17
CA LEU A 155 -8.46 15.07 -10.89
C LEU A 155 -8.63 14.72 -12.36
N ARG A 156 -9.50 13.75 -12.70
CA ARG A 156 -9.88 13.44 -14.08
C ARG A 156 -10.41 14.67 -14.82
N GLY A 157 -11.23 15.47 -14.16
CA GLY A 157 -11.76 16.72 -14.72
C GLY A 157 -10.69 17.76 -15.07
N LEU A 158 -9.43 17.57 -14.65
CA LEU A 158 -8.27 18.41 -14.98
C LEU A 158 -7.43 17.87 -16.14
N LEU A 159 -7.77 16.69 -16.67
CA LEU A 159 -7.12 16.13 -17.85
C LEU A 159 -7.54 16.86 -19.14
N PRO A 160 -6.81 16.71 -20.26
CA PRO A 160 -7.25 17.22 -21.56
C PRO A 160 -8.65 16.70 -21.92
N GLU A 161 -9.46 17.53 -22.58
CA GLU A 161 -10.86 17.20 -22.90
C GLU A 161 -11.00 15.91 -23.72
N GLU A 162 -10.08 15.68 -24.67
CA GLU A 162 -10.05 14.46 -25.47
C GLU A 162 -9.78 13.20 -24.62
N VAL A 163 -8.92 13.29 -23.60
CA VAL A 163 -8.63 12.18 -22.67
C VAL A 163 -9.87 11.88 -21.83
N GLN A 164 -10.51 12.92 -21.28
CA GLN A 164 -11.75 12.77 -20.50
C GLN A 164 -12.86 12.11 -21.34
N ALA A 165 -13.03 12.57 -22.59
CA ALA A 165 -14.05 12.05 -23.51
C ALA A 165 -13.80 10.56 -23.83
N THR A 166 -12.54 10.17 -24.05
CA THR A 166 -12.17 8.77 -24.31
C THR A 166 -12.50 7.89 -23.11
N LEU A 167 -12.05 8.26 -21.91
CA LEU A 167 -12.32 7.50 -20.67
C LEU A 167 -13.84 7.29 -20.48
N LEU A 168 -14.62 8.37 -20.52
CA LEU A 168 -16.06 8.31 -20.32
C LEU A 168 -16.79 7.49 -21.40
N ALA A 169 -16.34 7.54 -22.67
CA ALA A 169 -16.94 6.78 -23.74
C ALA A 169 -16.77 5.28 -23.55
N HIS A 170 -15.56 4.84 -23.17
CA HIS A 170 -15.24 3.43 -22.95
C HIS A 170 -15.88 2.87 -21.68
N GLU A 171 -15.92 3.65 -20.58
CA GLU A 171 -16.63 3.25 -19.36
C GLU A 171 -18.13 3.04 -19.62
N LYS A 172 -18.76 3.96 -20.37
CA LYS A 172 -20.16 3.83 -20.75
C LYS A 172 -20.44 2.66 -21.70
N ALA A 173 -19.46 2.34 -22.55
CA ALA A 173 -19.57 1.24 -23.50
C ALA A 173 -19.13 -0.12 -22.93
N GLU A 174 -18.62 -0.14 -21.68
CA GLU A 174 -18.03 -1.34 -21.03
C GLU A 174 -16.88 -1.94 -21.84
N THR A 175 -16.02 -1.08 -22.43
CA THR A 175 -14.86 -1.46 -23.26
C THR A 175 -13.54 -0.91 -22.66
N THR A 176 -13.40 -0.99 -21.35
CA THR A 176 -12.22 -0.51 -20.61
C THR A 176 -10.96 -1.36 -20.83
N ASP A 177 -11.07 -2.47 -21.55
CA ASP A 177 -9.98 -3.33 -22.00
C ASP A 177 -9.36 -2.88 -23.35
N SER A 178 -9.85 -1.77 -23.94
CA SER A 178 -9.34 -1.26 -25.21
C SER A 178 -8.00 -0.55 -25.07
N ALA A 179 -7.20 -0.57 -26.16
CA ALA A 179 -5.92 0.15 -26.21
C ALA A 179 -6.09 1.68 -26.09
N GLU A 180 -7.22 2.20 -26.58
CA GLU A 180 -7.57 3.62 -26.48
C GLU A 180 -7.85 4.03 -25.02
N TYR A 181 -8.53 3.18 -24.26
CA TYR A 181 -8.75 3.42 -22.82
C TYR A 181 -7.44 3.38 -22.05
N ALA A 182 -6.61 2.36 -22.27
CA ALA A 182 -5.30 2.23 -21.62
C ALA A 182 -4.40 3.44 -21.90
N ALA A 183 -4.36 3.94 -23.15
CA ALA A 183 -3.59 5.14 -23.47
C ALA A 183 -4.13 6.42 -22.81
N ALA A 184 -5.44 6.52 -22.63
CA ALA A 184 -6.06 7.65 -21.93
C ALA A 184 -5.85 7.56 -20.39
N GLU A 185 -5.90 6.34 -19.84
CA GLU A 185 -5.61 6.05 -18.42
C GLU A 185 -4.17 6.39 -18.06
N GLU A 186 -3.19 6.06 -18.94
CA GLU A 186 -1.78 6.35 -18.70
C GLU A 186 -1.53 7.87 -18.50
N VAL A 187 -2.31 8.74 -19.15
CA VAL A 187 -2.21 10.20 -18.92
C VAL A 187 -2.57 10.58 -17.48
N PHE A 188 -3.51 9.88 -16.85
CA PHE A 188 -3.82 10.05 -15.43
C PHE A 188 -2.70 9.48 -14.55
N TYR A 189 -2.23 8.28 -14.86
CA TYR A 189 -1.22 7.57 -14.08
C TYR A 189 0.12 8.30 -14.06
N ASP A 190 0.56 8.85 -15.19
CA ASP A 190 1.77 9.69 -15.29
C ASP A 190 1.70 10.97 -14.46
N ARG A 191 0.52 11.43 -14.07
CA ARG A 191 0.33 12.63 -13.25
C ARG A 191 0.13 12.34 -11.78
N HIS A 192 -0.59 11.25 -11.45
CA HIS A 192 -1.17 11.03 -10.13
C HIS A 192 -0.76 9.70 -9.48
N VAL A 193 -0.22 8.73 -10.26
CA VAL A 193 0.26 7.45 -9.74
C VAL A 193 1.78 7.41 -9.66
N CYS A 194 2.48 7.58 -10.79
CA CYS A 194 3.94 7.63 -10.81
C CYS A 194 4.43 8.64 -11.84
N ARG A 195 5.07 9.72 -11.37
CA ARG A 195 5.57 10.82 -12.23
C ARG A 195 6.96 10.58 -12.79
N VAL A 196 7.59 9.45 -12.47
CA VAL A 196 8.83 9.00 -13.08
C VAL A 196 8.51 8.27 -14.38
N VAL A 197 8.64 8.99 -15.50
CA VAL A 197 8.29 8.48 -16.84
C VAL A 197 9.57 8.35 -17.69
N PRO A 198 9.85 7.17 -18.29
CA PRO A 198 9.11 5.91 -18.12
C PRO A 198 9.22 5.35 -16.69
N ASN A 199 8.23 4.55 -16.31
CA ASN A 199 8.22 3.91 -15.00
C ASN A 199 9.51 3.11 -14.73
N PRO A 200 10.05 3.13 -13.51
CA PRO A 200 11.18 2.29 -13.12
C PRO A 200 10.87 0.79 -13.30
N PRO A 201 11.89 -0.07 -13.52
CA PRO A 201 11.69 -1.49 -13.80
C PRO A 201 10.84 -2.22 -12.75
N GLU A 202 11.01 -1.92 -11.45
CA GLU A 202 10.24 -2.54 -10.37
C GLU A 202 8.77 -2.12 -10.38
N VAL A 203 8.45 -0.89 -10.77
CA VAL A 203 7.08 -0.41 -10.94
C VAL A 203 6.44 -1.09 -12.15
N SER A 204 7.13 -1.07 -13.29
CA SER A 204 6.67 -1.75 -14.51
C SER A 204 6.44 -3.25 -14.29
N ALA A 205 7.30 -3.91 -13.49
CA ALA A 205 7.15 -5.33 -13.16
C ALA A 205 5.86 -5.61 -12.38
N SER A 206 5.48 -4.73 -11.43
CA SER A 206 4.22 -4.89 -10.69
C SER A 206 3.00 -4.76 -11.60
N PHE A 207 2.97 -3.74 -12.48
CA PHE A 207 1.85 -3.56 -13.40
C PHE A 207 1.78 -4.68 -14.46
N SER A 208 2.92 -5.19 -14.92
CA SER A 208 2.93 -6.34 -15.84
C SER A 208 2.35 -7.59 -15.19
N LYS A 209 2.73 -7.89 -13.94
CA LYS A 209 2.18 -9.03 -13.20
C LYS A 209 0.68 -8.87 -12.88
N LEU A 210 0.23 -7.64 -12.58
CA LEU A 210 -1.19 -7.35 -12.44
C LEU A 210 -1.95 -7.65 -13.74
N ALA A 211 -1.39 -7.27 -14.89
CA ALA A 211 -2.01 -7.52 -16.19
C ALA A 211 -2.07 -9.01 -16.57
N GLU A 212 -1.15 -9.85 -16.02
CA GLU A 212 -1.18 -11.31 -16.19
C GLU A 212 -2.37 -11.96 -15.46
N ASP A 213 -2.73 -11.45 -14.28
CA ASP A 213 -3.89 -11.92 -13.50
C ASP A 213 -4.52 -10.76 -12.72
N PRO A 214 -5.47 -10.03 -13.28
CA PRO A 214 -6.13 -8.91 -12.64
C PRO A 214 -7.31 -9.32 -11.74
N THR A 215 -7.50 -10.60 -11.45
CA THR A 215 -8.70 -11.12 -10.75
C THR A 215 -9.01 -10.37 -9.47
N VAL A 216 -8.03 -10.23 -8.58
CA VAL A 216 -8.23 -9.55 -7.29
C VAL A 216 -8.53 -8.07 -7.50
N TYR A 217 -7.74 -7.41 -8.34
CA TYR A 217 -7.88 -5.98 -8.62
C TYR A 217 -9.24 -5.65 -9.23
N HIS A 218 -9.62 -6.33 -10.30
CA HIS A 218 -10.90 -6.09 -10.97
C HIS A 218 -12.09 -6.44 -10.08
N THR A 219 -11.98 -7.48 -9.24
CA THR A 219 -13.07 -7.88 -8.35
C THR A 219 -13.28 -6.91 -7.19
N MET A 220 -12.20 -6.43 -6.59
CA MET A 220 -12.29 -5.58 -5.39
C MET A 220 -12.31 -4.10 -5.72
N ASN A 221 -11.47 -3.64 -6.64
CA ASN A 221 -11.40 -2.24 -7.06
C ASN A 221 -12.26 -2.00 -8.31
N GLY A 222 -11.86 -2.48 -9.44
CA GLY A 222 -12.45 -2.26 -10.74
C GLY A 222 -11.37 -2.16 -11.81
N PRO A 223 -11.70 -1.70 -13.03
CA PRO A 223 -10.74 -1.68 -14.13
C PRO A 223 -9.62 -0.63 -13.95
N SER A 224 -9.85 0.45 -13.17
CA SER A 224 -8.86 1.52 -12.97
C SER A 224 -9.02 2.21 -11.62
N GLU A 225 -8.06 3.05 -11.23
CA GLU A 225 -8.05 3.78 -9.95
C GLU A 225 -9.23 4.77 -9.81
N PHE A 226 -9.74 5.27 -10.90
CA PHE A 226 -10.85 6.22 -10.93
C PHE A 226 -12.20 5.62 -11.36
N HIS A 227 -12.25 4.31 -11.66
CA HIS A 227 -13.49 3.60 -12.02
C HIS A 227 -13.72 2.41 -11.08
N VAL A 228 -13.98 2.73 -9.81
CA VAL A 228 -14.13 1.75 -8.73
C VAL A 228 -15.58 1.25 -8.68
N ILE A 229 -15.77 0.03 -9.16
CA ILE A 229 -17.07 -0.67 -9.22
C ILE A 229 -17.06 -2.01 -8.49
N GLY A 230 -15.91 -2.38 -7.92
CA GLY A 230 -15.71 -3.64 -7.20
C GLY A 230 -16.25 -3.62 -5.76
N THR A 231 -15.91 -4.68 -5.01
CA THR A 231 -16.45 -4.89 -3.65
C THR A 231 -15.97 -3.83 -2.64
N LEU A 232 -14.92 -3.06 -2.95
CA LEU A 232 -14.44 -1.95 -2.12
C LEU A 232 -15.20 -0.64 -2.32
N ALA A 233 -16.09 -0.50 -3.30
CA ALA A 233 -16.74 0.76 -3.63
C ALA A 233 -17.44 1.45 -2.44
N GLY A 234 -17.94 0.68 -1.48
CA GLY A 234 -18.57 1.20 -0.26
C GLY A 234 -17.68 1.16 0.99
N TRP A 235 -16.39 0.85 0.86
CA TRP A 235 -15.52 0.75 2.02
C TRP A 235 -15.22 2.11 2.66
N SER A 236 -15.25 2.13 4.00
CA SER A 236 -14.86 3.27 4.82
C SER A 236 -14.39 2.83 6.19
N ILE A 237 -13.35 3.48 6.70
CA ILE A 237 -12.87 3.31 8.08
C ILE A 237 -13.07 4.57 8.93
N VAL A 238 -13.64 5.63 8.37
CA VAL A 238 -13.75 6.95 9.02
C VAL A 238 -14.28 6.84 10.45
N ASP A 239 -15.37 6.09 10.66
CA ASP A 239 -15.99 5.92 11.99
C ASP A 239 -15.13 5.08 12.96
N ARG A 240 -14.13 4.36 12.46
CA ARG A 240 -13.30 3.44 13.24
C ARG A 240 -11.84 3.87 13.35
N ALA A 241 -11.38 4.82 12.54
CA ALA A 241 -9.98 5.28 12.52
C ALA A 241 -9.49 5.75 13.90
N GLY A 242 -10.36 6.36 14.70
CA GLY A 242 -10.06 6.75 16.09
C GLY A 242 -9.77 5.58 17.05
N ARG A 243 -9.99 4.34 16.63
CA ARG A 243 -9.59 3.16 17.42
C ARG A 243 -8.11 2.82 17.28
N ILE A 244 -7.43 3.32 16.26
CA ILE A 244 -5.99 3.14 16.07
C ILE A 244 -5.28 3.87 17.21
N SER A 245 -4.60 3.13 18.08
CA SER A 245 -4.01 3.66 19.32
C SER A 245 -2.48 3.70 19.31
N VAL A 246 -1.84 3.13 18.29
CA VAL A 246 -0.39 3.14 18.12
C VAL A 246 0.08 4.45 17.46
N PRO A 247 1.33 4.88 17.65
CA PRO A 247 1.92 5.96 16.85
C PRO A 247 1.71 5.70 15.37
N THR A 248 1.19 6.69 14.65
CA THR A 248 0.84 6.55 13.22
C THR A 248 1.48 7.67 12.41
N LEU A 249 2.09 7.29 11.28
CA LEU A 249 2.60 8.22 10.28
C LEU A 249 1.71 8.15 9.04
N LEU A 250 1.16 9.29 8.63
CA LEU A 250 0.46 9.46 7.37
C LEU A 250 1.42 10.05 6.33
N ILE A 251 1.36 9.53 5.12
CA ILE A 251 2.16 10.03 3.99
C ILE A 251 1.24 10.16 2.77
N ASN A 252 1.34 11.29 2.06
CA ASN A 252 0.84 11.42 0.69
C ASN A 252 1.67 12.42 -0.11
N GLY A 253 1.56 12.35 -1.45
CA GLY A 253 2.20 13.28 -2.37
C GLY A 253 1.31 14.49 -2.68
N HIS A 254 1.94 15.60 -3.09
CA HIS A 254 1.21 16.79 -3.54
C HIS A 254 0.39 16.51 -4.83
N HIS A 255 0.89 15.62 -5.67
CA HIS A 255 0.26 15.24 -6.94
C HIS A 255 -0.51 13.92 -6.87
N ASP A 256 -0.64 13.34 -5.68
CA ASP A 256 -1.25 12.06 -5.40
C ASP A 256 -2.74 12.02 -5.74
N GLU A 257 -3.21 10.88 -6.23
CA GLU A 257 -4.64 10.60 -6.33
C GLU A 257 -5.29 10.42 -4.95
N ALA A 258 -4.54 9.89 -3.95
CA ALA A 258 -4.90 9.96 -2.54
C ALA A 258 -4.63 11.38 -2.01
N THR A 259 -5.45 12.34 -2.42
CA THR A 259 -5.29 13.75 -2.07
C THR A 259 -5.38 13.99 -0.58
N ASP A 260 -5.05 15.21 -0.14
CA ASP A 260 -5.24 15.63 1.25
C ASP A 260 -6.66 15.34 1.76
N ALA A 261 -7.68 15.48 0.93
CA ALA A 261 -9.08 15.21 1.31
C ALA A 261 -9.31 13.72 1.63
N CYS A 262 -8.62 12.82 0.93
CA CYS A 262 -8.69 11.38 1.20
C CYS A 262 -8.02 11.00 2.53
N VAL A 263 -6.95 11.72 2.91
CA VAL A 263 -6.10 11.42 4.09
C VAL A 263 -6.59 12.14 5.34
N GLN A 264 -7.22 13.33 5.20
CA GLN A 264 -7.65 14.19 6.31
C GLN A 264 -8.44 13.46 7.40
N PRO A 265 -9.40 12.54 7.11
CA PRO A 265 -10.13 11.86 8.16
C PRO A 265 -9.25 11.00 9.08
N PHE A 266 -8.13 10.45 8.57
CA PHE A 266 -7.15 9.78 9.44
C PHE A 266 -6.47 10.76 10.38
N ALA A 267 -6.05 11.93 9.85
CA ALA A 267 -5.40 12.97 10.63
C ALA A 267 -6.30 13.53 11.74
N ASP A 268 -7.60 13.63 11.47
CA ASP A 268 -8.59 14.13 12.43
C ASP A 268 -8.93 13.10 13.52
N ALA A 269 -8.91 11.81 13.20
CA ALA A 269 -9.41 10.76 14.07
C ALA A 269 -8.34 10.06 14.91
N ILE A 270 -7.11 9.87 14.38
CA ILE A 270 -6.06 9.08 15.05
C ILE A 270 -5.35 9.93 16.11
N PRO A 271 -5.33 9.51 17.41
CA PRO A 271 -4.82 10.34 18.49
C PRO A 271 -3.32 10.65 18.43
N HIS A 272 -2.51 9.74 17.93
CA HIS A 272 -1.04 9.84 17.88
C HIS A 272 -0.55 9.81 16.44
N VAL A 273 -0.99 10.79 15.66
CA VAL A 273 -0.73 10.88 14.23
C VAL A 273 0.27 11.99 13.92
N ARG A 274 1.18 11.71 12.99
CA ARG A 274 2.03 12.67 12.29
C ARG A 274 1.72 12.57 10.80
N TRP A 275 1.61 13.69 10.11
CA TRP A 275 1.34 13.73 8.68
C TRP A 275 2.47 14.41 7.93
N GLU A 276 3.07 13.70 6.98
CA GLU A 276 4.16 14.18 6.12
C GLU A 276 3.70 14.21 4.66
N LYS A 277 3.82 15.40 4.05
CA LYS A 277 3.45 15.63 2.65
C LYS A 277 4.71 15.72 1.79
N PHE A 278 4.70 15.00 0.68
CA PHE A 278 5.81 14.94 -0.27
C PHE A 278 5.52 15.86 -1.44
N ALA A 279 6.25 16.98 -1.52
CA ALA A 279 5.91 18.09 -2.40
C ALA A 279 6.10 17.79 -3.89
N GLU A 280 7.04 16.90 -4.22
CA GLU A 280 7.38 16.56 -5.60
C GLU A 280 6.80 15.19 -6.03
N SER A 281 6.12 14.49 -5.12
CA SER A 281 5.61 13.15 -5.35
C SER A 281 4.14 13.11 -5.69
N SER A 282 3.74 12.01 -6.36
CA SER A 282 2.37 11.54 -6.50
C SER A 282 2.13 10.33 -5.57
N HIS A 283 1.60 9.23 -6.10
CA HIS A 283 1.20 8.06 -5.32
C HIS A 283 2.37 7.17 -4.86
N LEU A 284 3.58 7.36 -5.42
CA LEU A 284 4.75 6.53 -5.11
C LEU A 284 5.94 7.33 -4.57
N PRO A 285 5.83 8.04 -3.42
CA PRO A 285 6.91 8.86 -2.88
C PRO A 285 8.18 8.06 -2.54
N HIS A 286 8.05 6.76 -2.27
CA HIS A 286 9.18 5.85 -2.08
C HIS A 286 9.99 5.60 -3.37
N VAL A 287 9.43 5.96 -4.53
CA VAL A 287 10.09 5.95 -5.85
C VAL A 287 10.53 7.35 -6.25
N GLU A 288 9.65 8.33 -6.09
CA GLU A 288 9.78 9.70 -6.62
C GLU A 288 10.67 10.59 -5.75
N GLU A 289 10.60 10.45 -4.43
CA GLU A 289 11.44 11.13 -3.42
C GLU A 289 12.07 10.09 -2.45
N GLU A 290 12.69 9.04 -3.00
CA GLU A 290 13.15 7.85 -2.27
C GLU A 290 13.95 8.19 -1.00
N GLN A 291 14.98 9.02 -1.12
CA GLN A 291 15.86 9.33 0.02
C GLN A 291 15.10 10.00 1.17
N ARG A 292 14.22 10.95 0.84
CA ARG A 292 13.38 11.63 1.81
C ARG A 292 12.38 10.65 2.45
N PHE A 293 11.77 9.77 1.64
CA PHE A 293 10.84 8.74 2.14
C PHE A 293 11.53 7.82 3.14
N LEU A 294 12.70 7.26 2.79
CA LEU A 294 13.47 6.38 3.65
C LEU A 294 13.92 7.07 4.95
N SER A 295 14.28 8.36 4.88
CA SER A 295 14.62 9.14 6.09
C SER A 295 13.40 9.34 6.99
N VAL A 296 12.30 9.84 6.45
CA VAL A 296 11.08 10.14 7.21
C VAL A 296 10.51 8.90 7.88
N VAL A 297 10.38 7.80 7.12
CA VAL A 297 9.85 6.53 7.64
C VAL A 297 10.83 5.90 8.63
N GLY A 298 12.14 5.88 8.31
CA GLY A 298 13.15 5.32 9.19
C GLY A 298 13.23 6.03 10.54
N ASP A 299 13.24 7.37 10.55
CA ASP A 299 13.27 8.19 11.77
C ASP A 299 12.00 8.00 12.62
N PHE A 300 10.84 7.88 11.96
CA PHE A 300 9.58 7.58 12.64
C PHE A 300 9.63 6.21 13.32
N LEU A 301 10.02 5.15 12.59
CA LEU A 301 10.11 3.79 13.12
C LEU A 301 11.12 3.70 14.28
N GLU A 302 12.28 4.35 14.17
CA GLU A 302 13.27 4.40 15.25
C GLU A 302 12.74 5.11 16.51
N SER A 303 11.93 6.15 16.35
CA SER A 303 11.28 6.83 17.48
C SER A 303 10.27 5.94 18.22
N CYS A 304 9.71 4.94 17.53
CA CYS A 304 8.78 3.97 18.08
C CYS A 304 9.46 2.76 18.74
N ASP A 305 10.71 2.44 18.35
CA ASP A 305 11.53 1.37 18.97
C ASP A 305 12.07 1.76 20.37
N LEU A 306 12.12 3.03 20.71
CA LEU A 306 12.65 3.48 21.98
C LEU A 306 11.75 3.00 23.14
N PRO A 307 12.34 2.46 24.22
CA PRO A 307 11.56 2.08 25.39
C PRO A 307 10.80 3.30 25.91
N LYS A 308 9.48 3.15 26.09
CA LYS A 308 8.67 4.20 26.73
C LYS A 308 9.32 4.52 28.08
N PRO A 309 9.53 5.81 28.47
CA PRO A 309 10.04 6.14 29.78
C PRO A 309 9.14 5.49 30.83
N SER A 310 9.75 4.74 31.75
CA SER A 310 9.04 4.11 32.87
C SER A 310 8.19 5.14 33.60
N PRO A 311 6.93 4.84 33.92
CA PRO A 311 6.07 5.78 34.64
C PRO A 311 6.56 6.07 36.09
N ASP A 312 7.60 5.40 36.55
CA ASP A 312 8.05 5.36 37.94
C ASP A 312 9.23 6.30 38.30
N LEU A 313 9.38 7.45 37.68
CA LEU A 313 10.32 8.47 38.13
C LEU A 313 9.65 9.84 38.30
N ARG A 314 8.53 9.90 39.05
CA ARG A 314 8.08 11.12 39.68
C ARG A 314 7.99 10.84 41.17
N ASN A 315 9.09 11.08 41.86
CA ASN A 315 9.12 11.41 43.29
C ASN A 315 9.04 12.92 43.48
#